data_ef4714bd007ce5948f250012403f995b
#
_entry.id   ef4714bd007ce5948f250012403f995b
#
_cell.length_a   1.000
_cell.length_b   1.000
_cell.length_c   1.000
_cell.angle_alpha   90.00
_cell.angle_beta   90.00
_cell.angle_gamma   90.00
#
_symmetry.space_group_name_H-M   'P 1'
#
loop_
_entity.id
_entity.type
_entity.pdbx_description
1 polymer ?
#
loop_
_entity_poly.entity_id
_entity_poly.type
_entity_poly.pdbx_seq_one_letter_code
_entity_poly.pdbx_strand_id
1 'polypeptide(L)'
;MTRSIIDPITRIEGHLRVEMEVENGKVSDAWVSGGCFRGMELVVKDRTPEDAAQIVERICGVCPVSHAHASSIAAEKAYGIEISNNARIIRNLIEGAQFLHSHILWFYNLAGLDYVNPLNALKANVGDAYDLAAAQGCATASDMYALKERLSKFADNGQLSIFSGNWFDAEDGTGYKLPAELDLILTAHYLEALKMQAKASEIAALLGGKMPHVMTIVPGGTAFVPTSSKLDDLKYLVDELYNWVEATMLPDVLALAPYYTDALNWGKGCGRYIAWGVFENKSMLLNERYMPAGVLQDGLKLEDVDTSKIAEYVGHSWYKGDATRQSPDYTTEPEYTEYYKDGSDAVNDRYSWVKCPGYDGKPMEAGSLSRILVAYKRNVPFIVKHVDAVLEALGAPGNLNALGSTLGRTGIRQVETLYIASLMKEWVDELIEAVKSGDSEYFREPARISGEGEGLWEAPRGALYHAEKVENGRIQGYQIIIPSTWNLAPHNEKGEYGPLEQALIGVPVGDIKKPINALRTVHSFDPCTACAVHVTEPATGKHFETVTSPWGVK
;
A
#
# COMPACT_ATOMS: atom_id res chain seq x y z
N MET A 1 -18.69 -25.32 -12.91
CA MET A 1 -17.86 -24.26 -12.27
C MET A 1 -18.08 -24.34 -10.78
N THR A 2 -17.03 -24.33 -10.00
CA THR A 2 -17.15 -24.31 -8.54
C THR A 2 -16.74 -22.93 -8.06
N ARG A 3 -17.46 -22.38 -7.09
CA ARG A 3 -17.27 -21.02 -6.61
C ARG A 3 -16.52 -21.00 -5.29
N SER A 4 -15.58 -20.07 -5.12
CA SER A 4 -14.86 -19.82 -3.88
C SER A 4 -15.02 -18.36 -3.49
N ILE A 5 -15.33 -18.10 -2.21
CA ILE A 5 -15.58 -16.77 -1.68
C ILE A 5 -14.71 -16.56 -0.46
N ILE A 6 -14.01 -15.42 -0.41
CA ILE A 6 -13.29 -14.95 0.76
C ILE A 6 -13.92 -13.60 1.18
N ASP A 7 -14.67 -13.61 2.28
CA ASP A 7 -15.40 -12.45 2.77
C ASP A 7 -15.48 -12.45 4.31
N PRO A 8 -14.81 -11.52 4.99
CA PRO A 8 -13.87 -10.55 4.45
C PRO A 8 -12.47 -11.15 4.22
N ILE A 9 -11.69 -10.51 3.34
CA ILE A 9 -10.23 -10.66 3.34
C ILE A 9 -9.71 -10.09 4.67
N THR A 10 -8.95 -10.90 5.41
CA THR A 10 -8.33 -10.49 6.69
C THR A 10 -6.91 -9.97 6.49
N ARG A 11 -6.33 -9.34 7.52
CA ARG A 11 -4.97 -8.77 7.52
C ARG A 11 -4.75 -7.76 6.39
N ILE A 12 -5.77 -6.95 6.14
CA ILE A 12 -5.75 -5.75 5.29
C ILE A 12 -6.39 -4.60 6.07
N GLU A 13 -6.40 -3.42 5.50
CA GLU A 13 -7.18 -2.32 6.04
C GLU A 13 -8.56 -2.28 5.36
N GLY A 14 -9.64 -2.28 6.18
CA GLY A 14 -11.04 -2.21 5.74
C GLY A 14 -11.65 -3.56 5.33
N HIS A 15 -12.77 -3.52 4.59
CA HIS A 15 -13.57 -4.69 4.23
C HIS A 15 -13.53 -4.95 2.72
N LEU A 16 -12.90 -6.03 2.32
CA LEU A 16 -12.78 -6.51 0.95
C LEU A 16 -13.39 -7.91 0.83
N ARG A 17 -14.22 -8.10 -0.18
CA ARG A 17 -14.74 -9.39 -0.63
C ARG A 17 -14.06 -9.78 -1.94
N VAL A 18 -13.66 -11.02 -2.06
CA VAL A 18 -13.19 -11.63 -3.30
C VAL A 18 -14.03 -12.88 -3.58
N GLU A 19 -14.65 -12.92 -4.73
CA GLU A 19 -15.38 -14.07 -5.24
C GLU A 19 -14.71 -14.57 -6.51
N MET A 20 -14.58 -15.89 -6.66
CA MET A 20 -13.85 -16.52 -7.77
C MET A 20 -14.62 -17.71 -8.30
N GLU A 21 -14.63 -17.88 -9.61
CA GLU A 21 -14.96 -19.15 -10.25
C GLU A 21 -13.68 -19.96 -10.48
N VAL A 22 -13.78 -21.27 -10.24
CA VAL A 22 -12.63 -22.18 -10.33
C VAL A 22 -12.93 -23.30 -11.32
N GLU A 23 -12.05 -23.42 -12.32
CA GLU A 23 -12.06 -24.49 -13.31
C GLU A 23 -10.69 -25.15 -13.39
N ASN A 24 -10.67 -26.49 -13.41
CA ASN A 24 -9.42 -27.27 -13.49
C ASN A 24 -8.38 -26.88 -12.43
N GLY A 25 -8.84 -26.54 -11.21
CA GLY A 25 -7.97 -26.17 -10.09
C GLY A 25 -7.34 -24.77 -10.18
N LYS A 26 -7.81 -23.92 -11.10
CA LYS A 26 -7.33 -22.53 -11.28
C LYS A 26 -8.51 -21.57 -11.32
N VAL A 27 -8.27 -20.34 -10.92
CA VAL A 27 -9.24 -19.26 -11.05
C VAL A 27 -9.50 -18.98 -12.53
N SER A 28 -10.76 -19.07 -12.96
CA SER A 28 -11.22 -18.79 -14.33
C SER A 28 -11.91 -17.43 -14.44
N ASP A 29 -12.54 -16.96 -13.36
CA ASP A 29 -13.16 -15.64 -13.26
C ASP A 29 -13.08 -15.09 -11.82
N ALA A 30 -13.11 -13.76 -11.64
CA ALA A 30 -12.96 -13.14 -10.34
C ALA A 30 -13.68 -11.79 -10.25
N TRP A 31 -14.26 -11.51 -9.07
CA TRP A 31 -14.91 -10.25 -8.72
C TRP A 31 -14.33 -9.73 -7.40
N VAL A 32 -13.88 -8.49 -7.41
CA VAL A 32 -13.31 -7.79 -6.26
C VAL A 32 -14.27 -6.69 -5.83
N SER A 33 -14.79 -6.78 -4.60
CA SER A 33 -15.78 -5.86 -4.08
C SER A 33 -15.32 -5.18 -2.80
N GLY A 34 -15.24 -3.87 -2.83
CA GLY A 34 -15.13 -3.07 -1.61
C GLY A 34 -16.49 -2.85 -0.96
N GLY A 35 -16.58 -3.14 0.35
CA GLY A 35 -17.85 -3.30 1.08
C GLY A 35 -18.44 -2.03 1.71
N CYS A 36 -17.81 -0.86 1.62
CA CYS A 36 -18.31 0.33 2.32
C CYS A 36 -18.10 1.67 1.55
N PHE A 37 -18.86 2.76 1.83
CA PHE A 37 -18.75 4.12 1.24
C PHE A 37 -18.82 5.19 2.34
N ARG A 38 -18.02 6.26 2.37
CA ARG A 38 -18.03 7.33 3.39
C ARG A 38 -18.25 8.75 2.84
N GLY A 39 -18.14 8.95 1.54
CA GLY A 39 -18.41 10.24 0.89
C GLY A 39 -17.48 11.38 1.33
N MET A 40 -16.17 11.12 1.48
CA MET A 40 -15.22 12.13 1.98
C MET A 40 -15.13 13.37 1.09
N GLU A 41 -15.34 13.22 -0.21
CA GLU A 41 -15.42 14.32 -1.16
C GLU A 41 -16.55 15.30 -0.83
N LEU A 42 -17.67 14.77 -0.29
CA LEU A 42 -18.81 15.58 0.17
C LEU A 42 -18.55 16.23 1.53
N VAL A 43 -17.81 15.55 2.42
CA VAL A 43 -17.50 16.04 3.77
C VAL A 43 -16.63 17.29 3.75
N VAL A 44 -15.71 17.42 2.77
CA VAL A 44 -14.80 18.56 2.66
C VAL A 44 -15.41 19.75 1.90
N LYS A 45 -16.57 19.59 1.27
CA LYS A 45 -17.25 20.69 0.59
C LYS A 45 -17.60 21.81 1.58
N ASP A 46 -17.46 23.07 1.15
CA ASP A 46 -17.63 24.29 1.95
C ASP A 46 -16.63 24.45 3.13
N ARG A 47 -15.63 23.57 3.24
CA ARG A 47 -14.50 23.71 4.18
C ARG A 47 -13.41 24.59 3.57
N THR A 48 -12.46 25.01 4.41
CA THR A 48 -11.23 25.62 3.90
C THR A 48 -10.29 24.52 3.40
N PRO A 49 -9.36 24.79 2.47
CA PRO A 49 -8.32 23.83 2.07
C PRO A 49 -7.45 23.34 3.22
N GLU A 50 -7.18 24.21 4.21
CA GLU A 50 -6.44 23.86 5.42
C GLU A 50 -7.22 22.83 6.27
N ASP A 51 -8.51 23.03 6.46
CA ASP A 51 -9.38 22.06 7.14
C ASP A 51 -9.47 20.75 6.35
N ALA A 52 -9.59 20.85 5.02
CA ALA A 52 -9.67 19.67 4.16
C ALA A 52 -8.41 18.81 4.27
N ALA A 53 -7.21 19.40 4.25
CA ALA A 53 -5.95 18.68 4.42
C ALA A 53 -5.93 17.85 5.70
N GLN A 54 -6.51 18.38 6.78
CA GLN A 54 -6.64 17.66 8.06
C GLN A 54 -7.77 16.60 8.03
N ILE A 55 -8.90 16.90 7.40
CA ILE A 55 -10.06 16.00 7.35
C ILE A 55 -9.76 14.77 6.49
N VAL A 56 -9.14 14.92 5.32
CA VAL A 56 -8.88 13.81 4.40
C VAL A 56 -7.90 12.78 4.95
N GLU A 57 -7.09 13.10 5.94
CA GLU A 57 -6.30 12.12 6.67
C GLU A 57 -7.17 11.00 7.27
N ARG A 58 -8.43 11.29 7.63
CA ARG A 58 -9.38 10.32 8.21
C ARG A 58 -9.93 9.35 7.17
N ILE A 59 -9.53 9.49 5.92
CA ILE A 59 -9.76 8.46 4.90
C ILE A 59 -9.08 7.16 5.34
N CYS A 60 -7.86 7.25 5.89
CA CYS A 60 -7.10 6.07 6.32
C CYS A 60 -6.31 6.33 7.60
N GLY A 61 -6.34 5.37 8.52
CA GLY A 61 -5.49 5.40 9.72
C GLY A 61 -4.08 4.85 9.50
N VAL A 62 -3.83 4.17 8.37
CA VAL A 62 -2.52 3.57 8.03
C VAL A 62 -1.68 4.49 7.14
N CYS A 63 -2.30 5.24 6.21
CA CYS A 63 -1.59 6.16 5.30
C CYS A 63 -2.11 7.61 5.38
N PRO A 64 -2.34 8.19 6.56
CA PRO A 64 -2.96 9.51 6.70
C PRO A 64 -2.08 10.63 6.15
N VAL A 65 -0.75 10.54 6.31
CA VAL A 65 0.22 11.56 5.88
C VAL A 65 0.12 11.83 4.39
N SER A 66 0.01 10.78 3.57
CA SER A 66 -0.09 10.92 2.12
C SER A 66 -1.33 11.71 1.71
N HIS A 67 -2.46 11.54 2.43
CA HIS A 67 -3.69 12.31 2.18
C HIS A 67 -3.53 13.79 2.52
N ALA A 68 -2.92 14.11 3.68
CA ALA A 68 -2.61 15.49 4.04
C ALA A 68 -1.69 16.13 2.99
N HIS A 69 -0.69 15.38 2.53
CA HIS A 69 0.29 15.85 1.55
C HIS A 69 -0.35 16.13 0.19
N ALA A 70 -1.09 15.17 -0.37
CA ALA A 70 -1.79 15.33 -1.66
C ALA A 70 -2.80 16.48 -1.61
N SER A 71 -3.57 16.61 -0.53
CA SER A 71 -4.50 17.72 -0.34
C SER A 71 -3.78 19.07 -0.24
N SER A 72 -2.67 19.13 0.52
CA SER A 72 -1.88 20.36 0.63
C SER A 72 -1.29 20.78 -0.72
N ILE A 73 -0.79 19.84 -1.54
CA ILE A 73 -0.30 20.13 -2.90
C ILE A 73 -1.43 20.68 -3.79
N ALA A 74 -2.64 20.10 -3.71
CA ALA A 74 -3.80 20.60 -4.45
C ALA A 74 -4.12 22.05 -4.05
N ALA A 75 -4.17 22.32 -2.76
CA ALA A 75 -4.38 23.66 -2.21
C ALA A 75 -3.30 24.66 -2.63
N GLU A 76 -2.04 24.26 -2.59
CA GLU A 76 -0.89 25.09 -2.99
C GLU A 76 -0.98 25.51 -4.45
N LYS A 77 -1.37 24.59 -5.33
CA LYS A 77 -1.62 24.90 -6.75
C LYS A 77 -2.82 25.83 -6.94
N ALA A 78 -3.93 25.56 -6.24
CA ALA A 78 -5.10 26.43 -6.25
C ALA A 78 -4.77 27.84 -5.75
N TYR A 79 -3.94 27.95 -4.72
CA TYR A 79 -3.52 29.21 -4.10
C TYR A 79 -2.33 29.88 -4.79
N GLY A 80 -1.62 29.19 -5.68
CA GLY A 80 -0.41 29.69 -6.35
C GLY A 80 0.80 29.80 -5.41
N ILE A 81 0.97 28.84 -4.51
CA ILE A 81 2.08 28.77 -3.56
C ILE A 81 3.14 27.78 -4.07
N GLU A 82 4.40 28.17 -3.93
CA GLU A 82 5.55 27.25 -3.99
C GLU A 82 6.15 27.15 -2.58
N ILE A 83 6.26 25.93 -2.07
CA ILE A 83 6.79 25.71 -0.71
C ILE A 83 8.30 25.95 -0.64
N SER A 84 8.81 26.23 0.57
CA SER A 84 10.24 26.37 0.83
C SER A 84 10.98 25.01 0.76
N ASN A 85 12.31 25.06 0.57
CA ASN A 85 13.13 23.86 0.57
C ASN A 85 13.08 23.11 1.92
N ASN A 86 13.05 23.83 3.04
CA ASN A 86 12.94 23.21 4.37
C ASN A 86 11.60 22.48 4.55
N ALA A 87 10.50 23.09 4.08
CA ALA A 87 9.19 22.44 4.12
C ALA A 87 9.18 21.15 3.27
N ARG A 88 9.79 21.19 2.07
CA ARG A 88 9.96 20.02 1.20
C ARG A 88 10.69 18.88 1.91
N ILE A 89 11.84 19.16 2.53
CA ILE A 89 12.64 18.13 3.22
C ILE A 89 11.85 17.55 4.40
N ILE A 90 11.22 18.39 5.21
CA ILE A 90 10.45 17.96 6.39
C ILE A 90 9.27 17.07 5.96
N ARG A 91 8.53 17.48 4.92
CA ARG A 91 7.45 16.68 4.37
C ARG A 91 7.92 15.33 3.82
N ASN A 92 9.05 15.29 3.11
CA ASN A 92 9.65 14.06 2.62
C ASN A 92 10.03 13.13 3.79
N LEU A 93 10.57 13.65 4.89
CA LEU A 93 10.90 12.86 6.07
C LEU A 93 9.67 12.28 6.76
N ILE A 94 8.59 13.07 6.91
CA ILE A 94 7.33 12.59 7.50
C ILE A 94 6.73 11.48 6.62
N GLU A 95 6.69 11.69 5.30
CA GLU A 95 6.17 10.73 4.34
C GLU A 95 7.04 9.46 4.29
N GLY A 96 8.38 9.61 4.27
CA GLY A 96 9.31 8.49 4.32
C GLY A 96 9.11 7.62 5.57
N ALA A 97 8.90 8.24 6.72
CA ALA A 97 8.59 7.52 7.96
C ALA A 97 7.27 6.73 7.85
N GLN A 98 6.23 7.30 7.23
CA GLN A 98 4.98 6.58 6.97
C GLN A 98 5.19 5.41 6.00
N PHE A 99 5.98 5.58 4.94
CA PHE A 99 6.30 4.50 4.01
C PHE A 99 7.03 3.35 4.71
N LEU A 100 8.06 3.65 5.50
CA LEU A 100 8.79 2.62 6.26
C LEU A 100 7.86 1.90 7.25
N HIS A 101 7.08 2.64 8.03
CA HIS A 101 6.06 2.06 8.91
C HIS A 101 5.15 1.10 8.15
N SER A 102 4.59 1.55 7.02
CA SER A 102 3.61 0.79 6.24
C SER A 102 4.20 -0.45 5.60
N HIS A 103 5.42 -0.39 5.04
CA HIS A 103 6.06 -1.52 4.40
C HIS A 103 6.55 -2.58 5.40
N ILE A 104 7.07 -2.15 6.55
CA ILE A 104 7.45 -3.05 7.65
C ILE A 104 6.19 -3.76 8.20
N LEU A 105 5.12 -3.01 8.47
CA LEU A 105 3.82 -3.57 8.89
C LEU A 105 3.30 -4.58 7.87
N TRP A 106 3.28 -4.19 6.59
CA TRP A 106 2.77 -5.06 5.54
C TRP A 106 3.54 -6.37 5.45
N PHE A 107 4.87 -6.31 5.38
CA PHE A 107 5.67 -7.52 5.19
C PHE A 107 5.55 -8.47 6.37
N TYR A 108 5.79 -8.00 7.60
CA TYR A 108 5.83 -8.90 8.76
C TYR A 108 4.45 -9.24 9.33
N ASN A 109 3.56 -8.27 9.45
CA ASN A 109 2.34 -8.45 10.22
C ASN A 109 1.09 -8.75 9.36
N LEU A 110 1.12 -8.42 8.07
CA LEU A 110 0.00 -8.66 7.16
C LEU A 110 0.32 -9.83 6.21
N ALA A 111 1.17 -9.62 5.21
CA ALA A 111 1.45 -10.60 4.18
C ALA A 111 2.39 -11.73 4.63
N GLY A 112 3.36 -11.45 5.50
CA GLY A 112 4.36 -12.44 5.95
C GLY A 112 3.75 -13.67 6.60
N LEU A 113 2.65 -13.50 7.32
CA LEU A 113 1.90 -14.61 7.92
C LEU A 113 1.25 -15.56 6.91
N ASP A 114 1.26 -15.25 5.62
CA ASP A 114 0.89 -16.18 4.54
C ASP A 114 2.00 -17.20 4.23
N TYR A 115 3.21 -16.93 4.69
CA TYR A 115 4.42 -17.68 4.36
C TYR A 115 5.11 -18.28 5.58
N VAL A 116 4.97 -17.66 6.76
CA VAL A 116 5.65 -18.00 8.01
C VAL A 116 4.70 -18.67 8.99
N ASN A 117 5.11 -19.83 9.52
CA ASN A 117 4.33 -20.58 10.49
C ASN A 117 4.95 -20.53 11.91
N PRO A 118 4.45 -19.68 12.81
CA PRO A 118 4.95 -19.61 14.20
C PRO A 118 4.83 -20.93 14.99
N LEU A 119 3.90 -21.82 14.60
CA LEU A 119 3.79 -23.16 15.23
C LEU A 119 4.89 -24.10 14.77
N ASN A 120 5.32 -24.01 13.50
CA ASN A 120 6.43 -24.82 13.01
C ASN A 120 7.76 -24.35 13.63
N ALA A 121 7.90 -23.07 13.97
CA ALA A 121 9.04 -22.51 14.70
C ALA A 121 9.32 -23.23 16.04
N LEU A 122 8.31 -23.82 16.68
CA LEU A 122 8.47 -24.63 17.89
C LEU A 122 9.34 -25.88 17.69
N LYS A 123 9.44 -26.38 16.45
CA LYS A 123 10.23 -27.57 16.10
C LYS A 123 11.70 -27.22 15.81
N ALA A 124 12.04 -25.94 15.61
CA ALA A 124 13.36 -25.50 15.22
C ALA A 124 14.47 -25.90 16.19
N ASN A 125 15.64 -26.27 15.69
CA ASN A 125 16.87 -26.24 16.45
C ASN A 125 17.38 -24.79 16.51
N VAL A 126 17.52 -24.24 17.71
CA VAL A 126 17.89 -22.82 17.87
C VAL A 126 19.34 -22.56 17.45
N GLY A 127 20.27 -23.51 17.67
CA GLY A 127 21.64 -23.40 17.20
C GLY A 127 21.70 -23.32 15.67
N ASP A 128 21.01 -24.26 15.00
CA ASP A 128 20.95 -24.30 13.53
C ASP A 128 20.24 -23.04 12.96
N ALA A 129 19.29 -22.45 13.71
CA ALA A 129 18.65 -21.20 13.33
C ALA A 129 19.63 -20.02 13.36
N TYR A 130 20.50 -19.93 14.37
CA TYR A 130 21.56 -18.90 14.41
C TYR A 130 22.57 -19.10 13.27
N ASP A 131 22.97 -20.34 12.98
CA ASP A 131 23.88 -20.64 11.88
C ASP A 131 23.27 -20.28 10.51
N LEU A 132 21.98 -20.57 10.34
CA LEU A 132 21.24 -20.22 9.14
C LEU A 132 21.12 -18.69 8.98
N ALA A 133 20.76 -17.96 10.04
CA ALA A 133 20.69 -16.49 10.01
C ALA A 133 22.05 -15.88 9.64
N ALA A 134 23.13 -16.37 10.22
CA ALA A 134 24.49 -15.91 9.89
C ALA A 134 24.85 -16.19 8.43
N ALA A 135 24.51 -17.38 7.92
CA ALA A 135 24.77 -17.76 6.53
C ALA A 135 23.99 -16.91 5.51
N GLN A 136 22.80 -16.45 5.89
CA GLN A 136 21.95 -15.58 5.08
C GLN A 136 22.29 -14.09 5.21
N GLY A 137 23.23 -13.74 6.09
CA GLY A 137 23.56 -12.34 6.40
C GLY A 137 22.47 -11.60 7.16
N CYS A 138 21.51 -12.32 7.73
CA CYS A 138 20.48 -11.75 8.59
C CYS A 138 21.05 -11.41 9.96
N ALA A 139 20.88 -10.15 10.39
CA ALA A 139 21.16 -9.76 11.75
C ALA A 139 19.87 -9.89 12.59
N THR A 140 19.94 -10.58 13.73
CA THR A 140 18.85 -10.58 14.70
C THR A 140 19.32 -10.07 16.04
N ALA A 141 18.57 -9.14 16.61
CA ALA A 141 18.75 -8.66 17.97
C ALA A 141 18.01 -9.54 18.99
N SER A 142 17.18 -10.48 18.53
CA SER A 142 16.33 -11.31 19.37
C SER A 142 17.07 -12.52 19.92
N ASP A 143 16.85 -12.82 21.21
CA ASP A 143 17.23 -14.10 21.80
C ASP A 143 16.24 -15.19 21.35
N MET A 144 16.67 -16.02 20.38
CA MET A 144 15.84 -17.07 19.81
C MET A 144 15.56 -18.21 20.81
N TYR A 145 16.40 -18.42 21.83
CA TYR A 145 16.11 -19.38 22.91
C TYR A 145 14.95 -18.89 23.78
N ALA A 146 15.01 -17.65 24.24
CA ALA A 146 13.94 -17.03 25.02
C ALA A 146 12.64 -16.91 24.20
N LEU A 147 12.75 -16.61 22.91
CA LEU A 147 11.59 -16.57 21.99
C LEU A 147 10.91 -17.94 21.90
N LYS A 148 11.67 -19.00 21.65
CA LYS A 148 11.12 -20.35 21.54
C LYS A 148 10.45 -20.79 22.84
N GLU A 149 11.04 -20.49 24.00
CA GLU A 149 10.41 -20.74 25.30
C GLU A 149 9.08 -19.98 25.47
N ARG A 150 9.04 -18.71 25.05
CA ARG A 150 7.82 -17.89 25.08
C ARG A 150 6.75 -18.45 24.14
N LEU A 151 7.10 -18.84 22.92
CA LEU A 151 6.17 -19.47 21.97
C LEU A 151 5.61 -20.79 22.52
N SER A 152 6.44 -21.62 23.17
CA SER A 152 5.98 -22.87 23.82
C SER A 152 4.93 -22.58 24.90
N LYS A 153 5.17 -21.58 25.75
CA LYS A 153 4.19 -21.18 26.79
C LYS A 153 2.88 -20.67 26.16
N PHE A 154 2.96 -19.96 25.05
CA PHE A 154 1.77 -19.47 24.31
C PHE A 154 1.00 -20.63 23.68
N ALA A 155 1.70 -21.63 23.13
CA ALA A 155 1.07 -22.84 22.60
C ALA A 155 0.36 -23.64 23.70
N ASP A 156 1.03 -23.88 24.83
CA ASP A 156 0.48 -24.60 25.97
C ASP A 156 -0.79 -23.93 26.56
N ASN A 157 -0.85 -22.61 26.50
CA ASN A 157 -2.00 -21.82 26.94
C ASN A 157 -3.07 -21.59 25.83
N GLY A 158 -2.92 -22.20 24.65
CA GLY A 158 -3.84 -22.05 23.52
C GLY A 158 -3.80 -20.69 22.81
N GLN A 159 -2.85 -19.80 23.14
CA GLN A 159 -2.76 -18.47 22.57
C GLN A 159 -2.29 -18.46 21.09
N LEU A 160 -1.71 -19.57 20.61
CA LEU A 160 -1.34 -19.74 19.20
C LEU A 160 -2.42 -20.47 18.38
N SER A 161 -3.61 -20.70 18.94
CA SER A 161 -4.69 -21.41 18.24
C SER A 161 -5.14 -20.74 16.95
N ILE A 162 -4.95 -19.41 16.82
CA ILE A 162 -5.21 -18.66 15.58
C ILE A 162 -4.35 -19.13 14.39
N PHE A 163 -3.22 -19.80 14.65
CA PHE A 163 -2.33 -20.36 13.62
C PHE A 163 -2.56 -21.86 13.39
N SER A 164 -3.49 -22.49 14.13
CA SER A 164 -3.73 -23.93 14.05
C SER A 164 -4.95 -24.27 13.20
N GLY A 165 -4.89 -25.40 12.51
CA GLY A 165 -6.03 -26.01 11.81
C GLY A 165 -6.57 -25.23 10.62
N ASN A 166 -5.75 -24.41 10.00
CA ASN A 166 -6.17 -23.44 9.02
C ASN A 166 -5.78 -23.77 7.58
N TRP A 167 -5.97 -22.77 6.74
CA TRP A 167 -5.72 -22.81 5.31
C TRP A 167 -4.26 -23.14 4.97
N PHE A 168 -3.34 -22.82 5.87
CA PHE A 168 -1.90 -22.93 5.66
C PHE A 168 -1.32 -24.34 5.88
N ASP A 169 -2.10 -25.25 6.49
CA ASP A 169 -1.72 -26.66 6.66
C ASP A 169 -2.23 -27.54 5.49
N ALA A 170 -2.40 -26.97 4.29
CA ALA A 170 -2.90 -27.69 3.14
C ALA A 170 -1.93 -28.80 2.71
N GLU A 171 -2.41 -30.04 2.63
CA GLU A 171 -1.63 -31.23 2.21
C GLU A 171 -1.30 -31.24 0.70
N ASP A 172 -1.93 -30.36 -0.08
CA ASP A 172 -1.75 -30.24 -1.54
C ASP A 172 -0.48 -29.49 -1.96
N GLY A 173 0.39 -29.13 -1.00
CA GLY A 173 1.63 -28.39 -1.25
C GLY A 173 1.46 -26.87 -1.43
N THR A 174 0.23 -26.34 -1.29
CA THR A 174 -0.01 -24.90 -1.34
C THR A 174 0.23 -24.22 0.03
N GLY A 175 0.28 -24.98 1.13
CA GLY A 175 0.45 -24.52 2.49
C GLY A 175 1.81 -23.90 2.79
N TYR A 176 2.20 -23.97 4.05
CA TYR A 176 3.51 -23.50 4.52
C TYR A 176 4.64 -24.39 4.01
N LYS A 177 5.76 -23.76 3.57
CA LYS A 177 6.90 -24.45 2.93
C LYS A 177 8.23 -24.23 3.62
N LEU A 178 8.31 -23.36 4.63
CA LEU A 178 9.58 -23.01 5.26
C LEU A 178 10.06 -24.11 6.22
N PRO A 179 11.41 -24.30 6.35
CA PRO A 179 11.97 -25.10 7.45
C PRO A 179 11.73 -24.39 8.79
N ALA A 180 11.69 -25.17 9.87
CA ALA A 180 11.37 -24.68 11.20
C ALA A 180 12.33 -23.58 11.69
N GLU A 181 13.61 -23.69 11.32
CA GLU A 181 14.66 -22.72 11.66
C GLU A 181 14.36 -21.35 11.04
N LEU A 182 13.95 -21.33 9.76
CA LEU A 182 13.59 -20.08 9.08
C LEU A 182 12.29 -19.51 9.62
N ASP A 183 11.29 -20.35 9.95
CA ASP A 183 10.09 -19.92 10.64
C ASP A 183 10.40 -19.27 12.00
N LEU A 184 11.39 -19.79 12.74
CA LEU A 184 11.82 -19.21 14.01
C LEU A 184 12.51 -17.85 13.80
N ILE A 185 13.41 -17.73 12.84
CA ILE A 185 14.07 -16.46 12.49
C ILE A 185 13.03 -15.40 12.12
N LEU A 186 12.14 -15.71 11.17
CA LEU A 186 11.14 -14.75 10.69
C LEU A 186 10.10 -14.41 11.77
N THR A 187 9.82 -15.32 12.70
CA THR A 187 8.98 -15.04 13.89
C THR A 187 9.70 -14.09 14.85
N ALA A 188 11.02 -14.21 15.01
CA ALA A 188 11.81 -13.27 15.80
C ALA A 188 11.75 -11.86 15.16
N HIS A 189 11.98 -11.77 13.87
CA HIS A 189 11.93 -10.52 13.12
C HIS A 189 10.52 -9.90 13.07
N TYR A 190 9.47 -10.70 13.09
CA TYR A 190 8.09 -10.21 13.30
C TYR A 190 7.97 -9.37 14.58
N LEU A 191 8.56 -9.82 15.69
CA LEU A 191 8.54 -9.08 16.96
C LEU A 191 9.46 -7.85 16.94
N GLU A 192 10.59 -7.92 16.25
CA GLU A 192 11.46 -6.76 16.03
C GLU A 192 10.75 -5.70 15.18
N ALA A 193 10.04 -6.14 14.13
CA ALA A 193 9.27 -5.27 13.24
C ALA A 193 8.25 -4.40 13.98
N LEU A 194 7.62 -4.92 15.05
CA LEU A 194 6.70 -4.12 15.87
C LEU A 194 7.42 -2.93 16.54
N LYS A 195 8.68 -3.11 16.94
CA LYS A 195 9.49 -2.03 17.52
C LYS A 195 9.93 -1.02 16.43
N MET A 196 10.26 -1.52 15.23
CA MET A 196 10.66 -0.66 14.11
C MET A 196 9.49 0.18 13.59
N GLN A 197 8.28 -0.37 13.58
CA GLN A 197 7.06 0.40 13.30
C GLN A 197 6.85 1.53 14.33
N ALA A 198 7.05 1.26 15.61
CA ALA A 198 6.98 2.30 16.64
C ALA A 198 8.00 3.42 16.39
N LYS A 199 9.26 3.08 16.04
CA LYS A 199 10.31 4.07 15.72
C LYS A 199 9.97 4.90 14.47
N ALA A 200 9.44 4.27 13.42
CA ALA A 200 8.96 5.00 12.25
C ALA A 200 7.82 5.96 12.62
N SER A 201 6.90 5.53 13.49
CA SER A 201 5.84 6.40 14.02
C SER A 201 6.39 7.54 14.89
N GLU A 202 7.47 7.30 15.65
CA GLU A 202 8.16 8.35 16.42
C GLU A 202 8.75 9.43 15.52
N ILE A 203 9.38 9.08 14.40
CA ILE A 203 9.88 10.06 13.41
C ILE A 203 8.72 10.89 12.88
N ALA A 204 7.64 10.24 12.44
CA ALA A 204 6.47 10.95 11.94
C ALA A 204 5.84 11.86 13.01
N ALA A 205 5.79 11.42 14.28
CA ALA A 205 5.27 12.22 15.37
C ALA A 205 6.20 13.36 15.78
N LEU A 206 7.51 13.15 15.75
CA LEU A 206 8.52 14.17 16.06
C LEU A 206 8.41 15.38 15.14
N LEU A 207 8.21 15.13 13.84
CA LEU A 207 8.08 16.15 12.81
C LEU A 207 6.63 16.60 12.60
N GLY A 208 5.70 15.66 12.68
CA GLY A 208 4.28 15.85 12.40
C GLY A 208 3.41 16.21 13.61
N GLY A 209 4.00 16.24 14.82
CA GLY A 209 3.29 16.54 16.08
C GLY A 209 2.58 15.33 16.69
N LYS A 210 2.12 14.40 15.90
CA LYS A 210 1.55 13.10 16.31
C LYS A 210 1.54 12.12 15.13
N MET A 211 1.35 10.82 15.42
CA MET A 211 1.05 9.77 14.43
C MET A 211 0.03 8.79 15.07
N PRO A 212 -1.04 8.37 14.38
CA PRO A 212 -1.48 8.81 13.05
C PRO A 212 -2.07 10.22 13.03
N HIS A 213 -2.34 10.73 11.82
CA HIS A 213 -2.94 12.03 11.54
C HIS A 213 -2.06 13.20 11.99
N VAL A 214 -1.00 13.47 11.21
CA VAL A 214 -0.04 14.55 11.47
C VAL A 214 -0.71 15.93 11.40
N MET A 215 -0.16 16.90 12.14
CA MET A 215 -0.75 18.24 12.27
C MET A 215 0.09 19.33 11.61
N THR A 216 1.28 18.99 11.13
CA THR A 216 2.25 19.99 10.66
C THR A 216 2.34 20.12 9.15
N ILE A 217 1.77 19.20 8.38
CA ILE A 217 1.64 19.37 6.93
C ILE A 217 0.43 20.27 6.69
N VAL A 218 0.68 21.43 6.15
CA VAL A 218 -0.34 22.45 5.89
C VAL A 218 -0.11 23.07 4.51
N PRO A 219 -1.17 23.52 3.78
CA PRO A 219 -0.97 24.27 2.54
C PRO A 219 -0.03 25.47 2.75
N GLY A 220 1.04 25.52 1.99
CA GLY A 220 2.09 26.54 2.13
C GLY A 220 3.39 26.05 2.78
N GLY A 221 3.42 24.83 3.32
CA GLY A 221 4.63 24.24 3.86
C GLY A 221 4.41 23.37 5.10
N THR A 222 5.07 23.72 6.20
CA THR A 222 4.97 22.98 7.47
C THR A 222 4.90 23.92 8.66
N ALA A 223 4.12 23.54 9.67
CA ALA A 223 4.07 24.22 10.97
C ALA A 223 5.21 23.76 11.93
N PHE A 224 6.02 22.77 11.51
CA PHE A 224 7.14 22.29 12.31
C PHE A 224 8.37 23.18 12.14
N VAL A 225 8.97 23.56 13.27
CA VAL A 225 10.27 24.28 13.31
C VAL A 225 11.28 23.40 14.05
N PRO A 226 12.36 22.96 13.39
CA PRO A 226 13.34 22.07 14.00
C PRO A 226 14.18 22.77 15.07
N THR A 227 14.58 22.01 16.10
CA THR A 227 15.61 22.39 17.07
C THR A 227 16.77 21.41 16.98
N SER A 228 17.98 21.81 17.42
CA SER A 228 19.16 20.95 17.36
C SER A 228 18.93 19.59 18.05
N SER A 229 18.31 19.58 19.23
CA SER A 229 18.00 18.34 19.94
C SER A 229 17.09 17.41 19.14
N LYS A 230 16.03 17.96 18.51
CA LYS A 230 15.13 17.14 17.67
C LYS A 230 15.80 16.61 16.41
N LEU A 231 16.78 17.31 15.87
CA LEU A 231 17.55 16.83 14.71
C LEU A 231 18.51 15.69 15.09
N ASP A 232 19.10 15.73 16.30
CA ASP A 232 19.91 14.64 16.81
C ASP A 232 19.08 13.38 17.05
N ASP A 233 17.90 13.52 17.68
CA ASP A 233 16.94 12.42 17.88
C ASP A 233 16.49 11.83 16.53
N LEU A 234 16.16 12.70 15.56
CA LEU A 234 15.73 12.30 14.22
C LEU A 234 16.81 11.48 13.51
N LYS A 235 18.07 11.95 13.54
CA LYS A 235 19.21 11.27 12.93
C LYS A 235 19.41 9.87 13.52
N TYR A 236 19.35 9.75 14.84
CA TYR A 236 19.46 8.48 15.54
C TYR A 236 18.36 7.49 15.09
N LEU A 237 17.10 7.93 15.08
CA LEU A 237 15.97 7.07 14.71
C LEU A 237 16.03 6.63 13.24
N VAL A 238 16.43 7.51 12.34
CA VAL A 238 16.57 7.21 10.91
C VAL A 238 17.72 6.21 10.68
N ASP A 239 18.86 6.39 11.35
CA ASP A 239 20.00 5.47 11.25
C ASP A 239 19.64 4.07 11.78
N GLU A 240 18.91 3.95 12.89
CA GLU A 240 18.44 2.67 13.40
C GLU A 240 17.49 1.96 12.41
N LEU A 241 16.53 2.69 11.83
CA LEU A 241 15.60 2.11 10.84
C LEU A 241 16.32 1.65 9.58
N TYR A 242 17.23 2.49 9.06
CA TYR A 242 18.04 2.12 7.88
C TYR A 242 18.82 0.84 8.12
N ASN A 243 19.57 0.78 9.23
CA ASN A 243 20.39 -0.37 9.56
C ASN A 243 19.57 -1.65 9.70
N TRP A 244 18.38 -1.56 10.31
CA TRP A 244 17.52 -2.72 10.45
C TRP A 244 16.89 -3.17 9.12
N VAL A 245 16.46 -2.24 8.28
CA VAL A 245 15.91 -2.56 6.95
C VAL A 245 16.97 -3.23 6.08
N GLU A 246 18.20 -2.72 6.07
CA GLU A 246 19.31 -3.26 5.30
C GLU A 246 19.75 -4.65 5.79
N ALA A 247 19.91 -4.81 7.12
CA ALA A 247 20.48 -6.01 7.72
C ALA A 247 19.46 -7.11 8.04
N THR A 248 18.16 -6.81 8.00
CA THR A 248 17.11 -7.76 8.42
C THR A 248 16.03 -7.93 7.34
N MET A 249 15.36 -6.86 6.97
CA MET A 249 14.15 -6.95 6.13
C MET A 249 14.45 -7.43 4.70
N LEU A 250 15.49 -6.94 4.05
CA LEU A 250 15.87 -7.38 2.72
C LEU A 250 16.40 -8.83 2.70
N PRO A 251 17.31 -9.25 3.61
CA PRO A 251 17.71 -10.64 3.74
C PRO A 251 16.55 -11.62 3.98
N ASP A 252 15.55 -11.26 4.78
CA ASP A 252 14.40 -12.11 5.07
C ASP A 252 13.61 -12.48 3.81
N VAL A 253 13.37 -11.53 2.92
CA VAL A 253 12.68 -11.81 1.65
C VAL A 253 13.51 -12.71 0.76
N LEU A 254 14.82 -12.48 0.69
CA LEU A 254 15.72 -13.33 -0.09
C LEU A 254 15.79 -14.76 0.47
N ALA A 255 15.71 -14.92 1.79
CA ALA A 255 15.67 -16.22 2.45
C ALA A 255 14.35 -16.97 2.22
N LEU A 256 13.22 -16.24 2.18
CA LEU A 256 11.89 -16.80 1.96
C LEU A 256 11.65 -17.20 0.50
N ALA A 257 12.11 -16.40 -0.45
CA ALA A 257 11.78 -16.50 -1.87
C ALA A 257 12.05 -17.89 -2.50
N PRO A 258 13.17 -18.59 -2.22
CA PRO A 258 13.47 -19.90 -2.82
C PRO A 258 12.41 -20.98 -2.54
N TYR A 259 11.67 -20.87 -1.45
CA TYR A 259 10.64 -21.83 -1.06
C TYR A 259 9.29 -21.58 -1.77
N TYR A 260 9.11 -20.43 -2.39
CA TYR A 260 7.85 -19.99 -3.02
C TYR A 260 8.04 -19.53 -4.47
N THR A 261 9.05 -20.05 -5.17
CA THR A 261 9.35 -19.69 -6.57
C THR A 261 8.24 -19.98 -7.55
N ASP A 262 7.35 -20.92 -7.23
CA ASP A 262 6.14 -21.19 -7.99
C ASP A 262 5.24 -19.93 -8.10
N ALA A 263 5.24 -19.06 -7.09
CA ALA A 263 4.49 -17.80 -7.07
C ALA A 263 5.04 -16.72 -8.02
N LEU A 264 6.10 -16.99 -8.77
CA LEU A 264 6.54 -16.20 -9.91
C LEU A 264 5.68 -16.45 -11.18
N ASN A 265 4.92 -17.54 -11.22
CA ASN A 265 4.18 -17.95 -12.40
C ASN A 265 2.73 -17.44 -12.43
N TRP A 266 2.23 -16.89 -11.33
CA TRP A 266 0.87 -16.35 -11.22
C TRP A 266 0.81 -15.00 -10.53
N GLY A 267 -0.38 -14.41 -10.45
CA GLY A 267 -0.60 -13.12 -9.86
C GLY A 267 -0.29 -11.94 -10.78
N LYS A 268 -0.26 -12.17 -12.09
CA LYS A 268 0.05 -11.12 -13.07
C LYS A 268 -1.15 -10.20 -13.25
N GLY A 269 -0.98 -8.91 -12.92
CA GLY A 269 -1.99 -7.89 -13.11
C GLY A 269 -2.17 -7.48 -14.57
N CYS A 270 -2.72 -6.30 -14.80
CA CYS A 270 -3.07 -5.83 -16.15
C CYS A 270 -1.86 -5.48 -17.06
N GLY A 271 -0.62 -5.54 -16.54
CA GLY A 271 0.60 -5.27 -17.31
C GLY A 271 0.82 -3.79 -17.69
N ARG A 272 0.00 -2.91 -17.16
CA ARG A 272 0.07 -1.45 -17.32
C ARG A 272 0.19 -0.82 -15.94
N TYR A 273 1.06 0.19 -15.79
CA TYR A 273 1.44 0.71 -14.49
C TYR A 273 1.41 2.23 -14.48
N ILE A 274 0.95 2.81 -13.36
CA ILE A 274 0.87 4.26 -13.17
C ILE A 274 1.53 4.66 -11.87
N ALA A 275 2.34 5.73 -11.90
CA ALA A 275 2.96 6.35 -10.75
C ALA A 275 2.99 7.87 -10.92
N TRP A 276 2.51 8.61 -9.91
CA TRP A 276 2.62 10.07 -9.88
C TRP A 276 4.00 10.56 -9.43
N GLY A 277 4.83 9.63 -8.96
CA GLY A 277 6.09 9.93 -8.30
C GLY A 277 5.92 10.43 -6.88
N VAL A 278 6.96 10.23 -6.07
CA VAL A 278 6.98 10.62 -4.66
C VAL A 278 8.36 11.14 -4.25
N PHE A 279 8.37 11.89 -3.17
CA PHE A 279 9.54 12.57 -2.60
C PHE A 279 10.10 13.63 -3.54
N GLU A 280 9.65 14.82 -3.33
CA GLU A 280 10.02 15.99 -4.13
C GLU A 280 11.50 16.32 -3.98
N ASN A 281 12.16 16.60 -5.10
CA ASN A 281 13.48 17.20 -5.11
C ASN A 281 13.38 18.75 -5.26
N LYS A 282 14.51 19.41 -5.39
CA LYS A 282 14.57 20.89 -5.50
C LYS A 282 13.89 21.45 -6.75
N SER A 283 13.71 20.64 -7.80
CA SER A 283 13.04 21.09 -9.04
C SER A 283 11.53 21.12 -8.93
N MET A 284 10.95 20.39 -7.98
CA MET A 284 9.50 20.18 -7.80
C MET A 284 8.80 19.55 -9.03
N LEU A 285 9.54 19.08 -10.03
CA LEU A 285 9.00 18.45 -11.23
C LEU A 285 8.68 16.97 -10.97
N LEU A 286 7.51 16.51 -11.46
CA LEU A 286 7.02 15.14 -11.21
C LEU A 286 8.00 14.06 -11.70
N ASN A 287 8.58 14.24 -12.88
CA ASN A 287 9.52 13.29 -13.48
C ASN A 287 10.96 13.36 -12.91
N GLU A 288 11.22 14.32 -12.04
CA GLU A 288 12.49 14.50 -11.33
C GLU A 288 12.40 14.22 -9.83
N ARG A 289 11.24 13.77 -9.32
CA ARG A 289 11.10 13.30 -7.94
C ARG A 289 12.10 12.16 -7.68
N TYR A 290 12.48 11.94 -6.44
CA TYR A 290 13.41 10.84 -6.06
C TYR A 290 12.89 9.47 -6.53
N MET A 291 11.57 9.26 -6.50
CA MET A 291 10.87 8.22 -7.25
C MET A 291 10.03 8.93 -8.31
N PRO A 292 10.44 8.93 -9.58
CA PRO A 292 9.86 9.79 -10.61
C PRO A 292 8.49 9.32 -11.09
N ALA A 293 7.69 10.26 -11.61
CA ALA A 293 6.41 9.97 -12.23
C ALA A 293 6.55 9.35 -13.61
N GLY A 294 5.54 8.57 -14.00
CA GLY A 294 5.42 8.01 -15.34
C GLY A 294 4.27 7.03 -15.46
N VAL A 295 3.95 6.72 -16.70
CA VAL A 295 2.96 5.70 -17.07
C VAL A 295 3.67 4.67 -17.94
N LEU A 296 3.49 3.39 -17.61
CA LEU A 296 3.98 2.29 -18.44
C LEU A 296 2.80 1.62 -19.13
N GLN A 297 2.76 1.80 -20.44
CA GLN A 297 1.77 1.16 -21.31
C GLN A 297 2.22 -0.27 -21.70
N ASP A 298 1.47 -0.90 -22.57
CA ASP A 298 1.72 -2.27 -23.03
C ASP A 298 3.18 -2.44 -23.51
N GLY A 299 3.84 -3.51 -23.04
CA GLY A 299 5.27 -3.77 -23.29
C GLY A 299 6.23 -2.89 -22.47
N LEU A 300 5.77 -2.28 -21.39
CA LEU A 300 6.52 -1.39 -20.49
C LEU A 300 7.10 -0.15 -21.24
N LYS A 301 6.34 0.39 -22.17
CA LYS A 301 6.67 1.65 -22.83
C LYS A 301 6.40 2.81 -21.88
N LEU A 302 7.44 3.58 -21.56
CA LEU A 302 7.36 4.73 -20.66
C LEU A 302 6.78 5.96 -21.39
N GLU A 303 5.83 6.61 -20.73
CA GLU A 303 5.22 7.89 -21.11
C GLU A 303 5.21 8.83 -19.90
N ASP A 304 5.19 10.13 -20.17
CA ASP A 304 4.96 11.12 -19.13
C ASP A 304 3.49 11.15 -18.73
N VAL A 305 3.24 11.57 -17.48
CA VAL A 305 1.89 11.67 -16.94
C VAL A 305 1.09 12.77 -17.62
N ASP A 306 -0.11 12.45 -18.06
CA ASP A 306 -1.11 13.36 -18.59
C ASP A 306 -2.45 13.13 -17.86
N THR A 307 -2.79 14.00 -16.91
CA THR A 307 -3.99 13.85 -16.08
C THR A 307 -5.29 13.98 -16.89
N SER A 308 -5.25 14.61 -18.06
CA SER A 308 -6.42 14.72 -18.93
C SER A 308 -6.92 13.37 -19.49
N LYS A 309 -6.06 12.33 -19.42
CA LYS A 309 -6.38 10.96 -19.85
C LYS A 309 -7.06 10.12 -18.78
N ILE A 310 -7.24 10.67 -17.57
CA ILE A 310 -7.86 9.95 -16.46
C ILE A 310 -9.37 10.14 -16.52
N ALA A 311 -10.09 9.04 -16.33
CA ALA A 311 -11.52 9.04 -16.08
C ALA A 311 -11.87 7.94 -15.08
N GLU A 312 -12.86 8.17 -14.23
CA GLU A 312 -13.44 7.14 -13.38
C GLU A 312 -14.72 6.60 -14.02
N TYR A 313 -14.83 5.30 -14.11
CA TYR A 313 -16.00 4.58 -14.62
C TYR A 313 -16.75 3.98 -13.45
N VAL A 314 -18.08 3.91 -13.56
CA VAL A 314 -18.97 3.43 -12.50
C VAL A 314 -20.00 2.39 -12.96
N GLY A 315 -19.89 1.91 -14.20
CA GLY A 315 -20.83 0.92 -14.77
C GLY A 315 -20.94 -0.36 -13.94
N HIS A 316 -19.85 -0.78 -13.31
CA HIS A 316 -19.80 -1.92 -12.40
C HIS A 316 -19.74 -1.54 -10.92
N SER A 317 -19.97 -0.27 -10.60
CA SER A 317 -19.95 0.25 -9.23
C SER A 317 -21.32 0.78 -8.81
N TRP A 318 -21.58 0.80 -7.49
CA TRP A 318 -22.89 1.23 -6.93
C TRP A 318 -23.05 2.75 -6.92
N TYR A 319 -22.99 3.35 -8.13
CA TYR A 319 -23.22 4.78 -8.34
C TYR A 319 -24.14 5.00 -9.54
N LYS A 320 -24.82 6.13 -9.60
CA LYS A 320 -25.65 6.51 -10.74
C LYS A 320 -24.79 6.85 -11.97
N GLY A 321 -25.28 6.50 -13.16
CA GLY A 321 -24.58 6.71 -14.44
C GLY A 321 -23.60 5.58 -14.77
N ASP A 322 -22.81 5.77 -15.81
CA ASP A 322 -21.91 4.75 -16.36
C ASP A 322 -20.43 5.17 -16.31
N ALA A 323 -20.15 6.46 -16.50
CA ALA A 323 -18.79 6.99 -16.45
C ALA A 323 -18.76 8.38 -15.84
N THR A 324 -17.67 8.68 -15.18
CA THR A 324 -17.40 10.00 -14.63
C THR A 324 -16.05 10.48 -15.14
N ARG A 325 -15.93 11.75 -15.39
CA ARG A 325 -14.63 12.37 -15.58
C ARG A 325 -14.08 12.82 -14.25
N GLN A 326 -12.77 12.85 -14.17
CA GLN A 326 -12.07 13.55 -13.13
C GLN A 326 -12.35 15.05 -13.28
N SER A 327 -13.02 15.62 -12.28
CA SER A 327 -13.31 17.05 -12.21
C SER A 327 -13.63 17.42 -10.78
N PRO A 328 -13.05 18.50 -10.23
CA PRO A 328 -13.41 18.98 -8.89
C PRO A 328 -14.88 19.41 -8.75
N ASP A 329 -15.57 19.64 -9.85
CA ASP A 329 -17.01 19.97 -9.87
C ASP A 329 -17.92 18.74 -9.88
N TYR A 330 -17.34 17.56 -10.12
CA TYR A 330 -18.12 16.33 -10.29
C TYR A 330 -18.33 15.64 -8.94
N THR A 331 -19.58 15.31 -8.64
CA THR A 331 -19.95 14.53 -7.45
C THR A 331 -20.69 13.27 -7.88
N THR A 332 -20.13 12.10 -7.58
CA THR A 332 -20.78 10.81 -7.84
C THR A 332 -21.92 10.58 -6.87
N GLU A 333 -23.11 10.24 -7.36
CA GLU A 333 -24.27 9.94 -6.54
C GLU A 333 -24.34 8.44 -6.24
N PRO A 334 -24.28 8.01 -4.96
CA PRO A 334 -24.34 6.60 -4.58
C PRO A 334 -25.70 5.98 -4.88
N GLU A 335 -25.68 4.73 -5.39
CA GLU A 335 -26.86 3.94 -5.70
C GLU A 335 -26.57 2.44 -5.50
N TYR A 336 -26.96 1.89 -4.37
CA TYR A 336 -26.80 0.46 -4.09
C TYR A 336 -27.84 -0.38 -4.83
N THR A 337 -27.41 -1.42 -5.55
CA THR A 337 -28.26 -2.28 -6.40
C THR A 337 -28.14 -3.77 -6.10
N GLU A 338 -27.73 -4.16 -4.90
CA GLU A 338 -27.44 -5.53 -4.50
C GLU A 338 -26.20 -6.14 -5.18
N TYR A 339 -25.59 -7.13 -4.51
CA TYR A 339 -24.40 -7.83 -5.00
C TYR A 339 -24.75 -8.95 -5.98
N TYR A 340 -25.83 -9.67 -5.72
CA TYR A 340 -26.30 -10.73 -6.59
C TYR A 340 -27.52 -10.29 -7.38
N LYS A 341 -27.69 -10.87 -8.57
CA LYS A 341 -28.92 -10.70 -9.38
C LYS A 341 -30.10 -11.34 -8.65
N ASP A 342 -31.22 -10.66 -8.66
CA ASP A 342 -32.42 -11.08 -7.93
C ASP A 342 -32.77 -12.54 -8.21
N GLY A 343 -32.95 -13.31 -7.13
CA GLY A 343 -33.31 -14.73 -7.16
C GLY A 343 -32.24 -15.67 -7.72
N SER A 344 -30.96 -15.26 -7.81
CA SER A 344 -29.87 -16.09 -8.32
C SER A 344 -28.58 -15.92 -7.51
N ASP A 345 -27.58 -16.81 -7.74
CA ASP A 345 -26.23 -16.70 -7.21
C ASP A 345 -25.29 -15.96 -8.19
N ALA A 346 -25.80 -15.42 -9.30
CA ALA A 346 -24.98 -14.69 -10.26
C ALA A 346 -24.64 -13.30 -9.73
N VAL A 347 -23.36 -12.89 -9.83
CA VAL A 347 -22.93 -11.55 -9.49
C VAL A 347 -23.66 -10.53 -10.34
N ASN A 348 -24.11 -9.44 -9.72
CA ASN A 348 -24.82 -8.37 -10.42
C ASN A 348 -23.86 -7.58 -11.33
N ASP A 349 -24.39 -6.81 -12.24
CA ASP A 349 -23.60 -5.96 -13.12
C ASP A 349 -22.83 -4.90 -12.32
N ARG A 350 -23.45 -4.38 -11.24
CA ARG A 350 -22.78 -3.54 -10.24
C ARG A 350 -22.57 -4.35 -8.97
N TYR A 351 -21.32 -4.47 -8.53
CA TYR A 351 -20.94 -5.36 -7.42
C TYR A 351 -19.93 -4.77 -6.44
N SER A 352 -19.53 -3.49 -6.59
CA SER A 352 -18.52 -2.86 -5.73
C SER A 352 -18.85 -1.41 -5.44
N TRP A 353 -18.41 -0.89 -4.28
CA TRP A 353 -18.35 0.54 -4.05
C TRP A 353 -17.09 1.20 -4.63
N VAL A 354 -16.09 0.42 -5.01
CA VAL A 354 -14.89 0.94 -5.66
C VAL A 354 -15.23 1.35 -7.09
N LYS A 355 -14.84 2.57 -7.48
CA LYS A 355 -14.92 3.02 -8.87
C LYS A 355 -13.82 2.39 -9.71
N CYS A 356 -13.90 2.47 -11.01
CA CYS A 356 -12.89 1.97 -11.95
C CYS A 356 -12.16 3.14 -12.62
N PRO A 357 -11.08 3.68 -12.04
CA PRO A 357 -10.27 4.67 -12.74
C PRO A 357 -9.50 4.03 -13.89
N GLY A 358 -9.48 4.72 -15.02
CA GLY A 358 -8.74 4.31 -16.21
C GLY A 358 -7.86 5.42 -16.74
N TYR A 359 -6.74 5.05 -17.36
CA TYR A 359 -5.88 5.92 -18.14
C TYR A 359 -6.03 5.59 -19.63
N ASP A 360 -6.49 6.53 -20.44
CA ASP A 360 -6.96 6.26 -21.81
C ASP A 360 -8.02 5.14 -21.88
N GLY A 361 -8.89 5.06 -20.85
CA GLY A 361 -9.93 4.04 -20.74
C GLY A 361 -9.43 2.62 -20.46
N LYS A 362 -8.19 2.46 -19.99
CA LYS A 362 -7.59 1.17 -19.63
C LYS A 362 -7.32 1.08 -18.13
N PRO A 363 -7.57 -0.06 -17.49
CA PRO A 363 -7.18 -0.30 -16.10
C PRO A 363 -5.66 -0.20 -15.91
N MET A 364 -5.23 0.37 -14.80
CA MET A 364 -3.82 0.58 -14.45
C MET A 364 -3.52 0.03 -13.06
N GLU A 365 -2.38 -0.63 -12.90
CA GLU A 365 -1.86 -1.01 -11.59
C GLU A 365 -1.05 0.13 -10.99
N ALA A 366 -1.28 0.42 -9.71
CA ALA A 366 -0.52 1.37 -8.92
C ALA A 366 0.21 0.67 -7.76
N GLY A 367 1.22 1.31 -7.17
CA GLY A 367 1.92 0.77 -5.99
C GLY A 367 3.43 0.69 -6.14
N SER A 368 4.05 -0.03 -5.22
CA SER A 368 5.51 -0.21 -5.19
C SER A 368 6.05 -0.75 -6.51
N LEU A 369 5.37 -1.75 -7.10
CA LEU A 369 5.76 -2.29 -8.39
C LEU A 369 5.76 -1.21 -9.48
N SER A 370 4.69 -0.41 -9.56
CA SER A 370 4.56 0.66 -10.57
C SER A 370 5.65 1.70 -10.40
N ARG A 371 5.88 2.18 -9.17
CA ARG A 371 6.94 3.16 -8.87
C ARG A 371 8.32 2.64 -9.22
N ILE A 372 8.64 1.41 -8.82
CA ILE A 372 9.95 0.80 -9.11
C ILE A 372 10.15 0.58 -10.61
N LEU A 373 9.16 0.09 -11.34
CA LEU A 373 9.26 -0.10 -12.78
C LEU A 373 9.44 1.23 -13.51
N VAL A 374 8.71 2.28 -13.12
CA VAL A 374 8.90 3.64 -13.66
C VAL A 374 10.29 4.16 -13.32
N ALA A 375 10.74 4.06 -12.07
CA ALA A 375 12.06 4.50 -11.65
C ALA A 375 13.19 3.73 -12.37
N TYR A 376 13.02 2.42 -12.59
CA TYR A 376 13.93 1.62 -13.41
C TYR A 376 14.01 2.13 -14.85
N LYS A 377 12.86 2.39 -15.49
CA LYS A 377 12.78 2.93 -16.86
C LYS A 377 13.31 4.37 -16.97
N ARG A 378 13.26 5.13 -15.89
CA ARG A 378 13.87 6.47 -15.74
C ARG A 378 15.37 6.40 -15.37
N ASN A 379 15.94 5.19 -15.27
CA ASN A 379 17.36 4.95 -14.94
C ASN A 379 17.81 5.52 -13.58
N VAL A 380 16.96 5.43 -12.54
CA VAL A 380 17.37 5.77 -11.17
C VAL A 380 18.44 4.76 -10.71
N PRO A 381 19.70 5.19 -10.46
CA PRO A 381 20.83 4.25 -10.35
C PRO A 381 20.69 3.21 -9.22
N PHE A 382 20.20 3.66 -8.06
CA PHE A 382 19.95 2.75 -6.92
C PHE A 382 18.92 1.67 -7.31
N ILE A 383 17.83 2.06 -7.93
CA ILE A 383 16.74 1.15 -8.32
C ILE A 383 17.22 0.15 -9.37
N VAL A 384 17.92 0.61 -10.42
CA VAL A 384 18.46 -0.28 -11.46
C VAL A 384 19.34 -1.35 -10.84
N LYS A 385 20.33 -0.95 -10.02
CA LYS A 385 21.26 -1.87 -9.35
C LYS A 385 20.55 -2.96 -8.54
N HIS A 386 19.56 -2.56 -7.70
CA HIS A 386 18.92 -3.51 -6.79
C HIS A 386 17.84 -4.36 -7.48
N VAL A 387 17.15 -3.83 -8.47
CA VAL A 387 16.20 -4.59 -9.31
C VAL A 387 16.94 -5.67 -10.09
N ASP A 388 18.09 -5.35 -10.71
CA ASP A 388 18.88 -6.34 -11.44
C ASP A 388 19.37 -7.46 -10.51
N ALA A 389 19.83 -7.13 -9.29
CA ALA A 389 20.21 -8.11 -8.30
C ALA A 389 19.05 -9.02 -7.86
N VAL A 390 17.83 -8.46 -7.67
CA VAL A 390 16.64 -9.25 -7.36
C VAL A 390 16.29 -10.18 -8.52
N LEU A 391 16.32 -9.70 -9.76
CA LEU A 391 16.03 -10.53 -10.93
C LEU A 391 17.04 -11.65 -11.12
N GLU A 392 18.33 -11.42 -10.84
CA GLU A 392 19.35 -12.47 -10.82
C GLU A 392 19.06 -13.53 -9.75
N ALA A 393 18.74 -13.10 -8.52
CA ALA A 393 18.40 -14.00 -7.41
C ALA A 393 17.16 -14.85 -7.69
N LEU A 394 16.19 -14.30 -8.45
CA LEU A 394 14.98 -15.01 -8.88
C LEU A 394 15.20 -15.89 -10.13
N GLY A 395 16.41 -15.94 -10.69
CA GLY A 395 16.71 -16.70 -11.92
C GLY A 395 16.04 -16.13 -13.18
N ALA A 396 15.69 -14.85 -13.18
CA ALA A 396 15.01 -14.14 -14.26
C ALA A 396 15.77 -12.87 -14.72
N PRO A 397 17.08 -12.92 -14.99
CA PRO A 397 17.88 -11.74 -15.28
C PRO A 397 17.31 -10.94 -16.47
N GLY A 398 17.15 -9.64 -16.28
CA GLY A 398 16.60 -8.72 -17.29
C GLY A 398 15.10 -8.86 -17.57
N ASN A 399 14.39 -9.80 -16.98
CA ASN A 399 12.96 -10.03 -17.19
C ASN A 399 12.10 -9.24 -16.20
N LEU A 400 11.89 -7.96 -16.46
CA LEU A 400 11.04 -7.09 -15.61
C LEU A 400 9.59 -7.62 -15.44
N ASN A 401 9.07 -8.40 -16.39
CA ASN A 401 7.73 -8.96 -16.27
C ASN A 401 7.60 -10.01 -15.14
N ALA A 402 8.72 -10.58 -14.67
CA ALA A 402 8.72 -11.49 -13.52
C ALA A 402 8.29 -10.76 -12.23
N LEU A 403 8.58 -9.46 -12.12
CA LEU A 403 8.22 -8.63 -10.97
C LEU A 403 6.70 -8.41 -10.84
N GLY A 404 5.94 -8.54 -11.93
CA GLY A 404 4.48 -8.45 -11.92
C GLY A 404 3.75 -9.67 -11.33
N SER A 405 4.48 -10.63 -10.77
CA SER A 405 3.92 -11.82 -10.11
C SER A 405 3.64 -11.58 -8.62
N THR A 406 2.96 -12.51 -7.97
CA THR A 406 2.71 -12.47 -6.51
C THR A 406 4.02 -12.35 -5.72
N LEU A 407 5.01 -13.20 -5.99
CA LEU A 407 6.31 -13.14 -5.31
C LEU A 407 7.12 -11.92 -5.74
N GLY A 408 7.04 -11.53 -7.01
CA GLY A 408 7.74 -10.36 -7.53
C GLY A 408 7.31 -9.06 -6.84
N ARG A 409 5.99 -8.84 -6.64
CA ARG A 409 5.48 -7.68 -5.87
C ARG A 409 5.99 -7.69 -4.43
N THR A 410 6.06 -8.87 -3.81
CA THR A 410 6.57 -9.02 -2.45
C THR A 410 8.05 -8.63 -2.36
N GLY A 411 8.86 -9.12 -3.29
CA GLY A 411 10.30 -8.83 -3.32
C GLY A 411 10.63 -7.37 -3.63
N ILE A 412 9.97 -6.80 -4.64
CA ILE A 412 10.31 -5.46 -5.10
C ILE A 412 9.96 -4.35 -4.10
N ARG A 413 8.97 -4.57 -3.25
CA ARG A 413 8.62 -3.62 -2.18
C ARG A 413 9.75 -3.45 -1.18
N GLN A 414 10.60 -4.47 -0.98
CA GLN A 414 11.76 -4.37 -0.09
C GLN A 414 12.85 -3.48 -0.67
N VAL A 415 13.04 -3.52 -2.00
CA VAL A 415 13.96 -2.60 -2.68
C VAL A 415 13.50 -1.14 -2.49
N GLU A 416 12.21 -0.90 -2.60
CA GLU A 416 11.62 0.41 -2.33
C GLU A 416 11.86 0.85 -0.88
N THR A 417 11.64 -0.04 0.07
CA THR A 417 11.83 0.24 1.51
C THR A 417 13.27 0.64 1.81
N LEU A 418 14.24 -0.10 1.29
CA LEU A 418 15.66 0.21 1.46
C LEU A 418 16.04 1.54 0.80
N TYR A 419 15.52 1.81 -0.40
CA TYR A 419 15.78 3.08 -1.08
C TYR A 419 15.26 4.28 -0.29
N ILE A 420 14.02 4.19 0.19
CA ILE A 420 13.43 5.26 1.01
C ILE A 420 14.22 5.48 2.30
N ALA A 421 14.61 4.39 2.97
CA ALA A 421 15.43 4.48 4.18
C ALA A 421 16.79 5.17 3.91
N SER A 422 17.42 4.89 2.76
CA SER A 422 18.66 5.57 2.36
C SER A 422 18.45 7.06 2.08
N LEU A 423 17.39 7.42 1.39
CA LEU A 423 17.05 8.82 1.13
C LEU A 423 16.76 9.60 2.41
N MET A 424 16.10 8.98 3.39
CA MET A 424 15.83 9.66 4.67
C MET A 424 17.12 10.06 5.39
N LYS A 425 18.20 9.29 5.30
CA LYS A 425 19.52 9.68 5.84
C LYS A 425 20.05 10.95 5.15
N GLU A 426 19.96 10.98 3.81
CA GLU A 426 20.38 12.14 3.03
C GLU A 426 19.56 13.40 3.39
N TRP A 427 18.24 13.27 3.53
CA TRP A 427 17.35 14.38 3.88
C TRP A 427 17.57 14.90 5.31
N VAL A 428 17.89 14.04 6.27
CA VAL A 428 18.24 14.47 7.62
C VAL A 428 19.52 15.32 7.58
N ASP A 429 20.56 14.88 6.88
CA ASP A 429 21.80 15.63 6.74
C ASP A 429 21.56 16.96 5.98
N GLU A 430 20.74 16.98 4.91
CA GLU A 430 20.33 18.18 4.20
C GLU A 430 19.60 19.18 5.13
N LEU A 431 18.68 18.69 5.97
CA LEU A 431 17.95 19.54 6.93
C LEU A 431 18.87 20.12 8.01
N ILE A 432 19.81 19.31 8.53
CA ILE A 432 20.80 19.77 9.51
C ILE A 432 21.65 20.90 8.94
N GLU A 433 22.12 20.76 7.70
CA GLU A 433 22.91 21.80 7.05
C GLU A 433 22.10 23.08 6.76
N ALA A 434 20.83 22.94 6.35
CA ALA A 434 19.94 24.08 6.14
C ALA A 434 19.72 24.86 7.44
N VAL A 435 19.46 24.18 8.55
CA VAL A 435 19.28 24.82 9.87
C VAL A 435 20.58 25.49 10.33
N LYS A 436 21.75 24.86 10.17
CA LYS A 436 23.04 25.44 10.50
C LYS A 436 23.36 26.68 9.68
N SER A 437 22.93 26.74 8.42
CA SER A 437 23.12 27.93 7.55
C SER A 437 22.22 29.12 7.93
N GLY A 438 21.28 28.91 8.86
CA GLY A 438 20.31 29.90 9.30
C GLY A 438 19.08 30.04 8.42
N ASP A 439 18.85 29.10 7.50
CA ASP A 439 17.60 29.02 6.72
C ASP A 439 16.44 28.67 7.66
N SER A 440 15.46 29.57 7.76
CA SER A 440 14.31 29.48 8.68
C SER A 440 12.98 29.64 7.97
N GLU A 441 12.94 29.46 6.65
CA GLU A 441 11.70 29.51 5.91
C GLU A 441 11.02 28.13 5.91
N TYR A 442 9.86 28.00 6.56
CA TYR A 442 9.10 26.75 6.67
C TYR A 442 7.68 26.86 6.12
N PHE A 443 7.19 28.08 5.91
CA PHE A 443 5.81 28.35 5.50
C PHE A 443 5.74 29.59 4.60
N ARG A 444 4.84 29.57 3.63
CA ARG A 444 4.52 30.72 2.76
C ARG A 444 3.01 30.94 2.70
N GLU A 445 2.61 32.19 2.78
CA GLU A 445 1.21 32.60 2.71
C GLU A 445 0.64 32.44 1.30
N PRO A 446 -0.69 32.23 1.18
CA PRO A 446 -1.39 32.18 -0.09
C PRO A 446 -1.21 33.46 -0.93
N ALA A 447 -0.92 33.29 -2.22
CA ALA A 447 -0.89 34.40 -3.17
C ALA A 447 -2.31 34.81 -3.63
N ARG A 448 -3.28 33.92 -3.51
CA ARG A 448 -4.70 34.12 -3.86
C ARG A 448 -5.56 33.15 -3.05
N ILE A 449 -6.87 33.42 -2.99
CA ILE A 449 -7.86 32.62 -2.23
C ILE A 449 -8.88 31.91 -3.13
N SER A 450 -8.63 31.85 -4.42
CA SER A 450 -9.50 31.15 -5.38
C SER A 450 -8.65 30.56 -6.49
N GLY A 451 -9.02 29.38 -6.97
CA GLY A 451 -8.35 28.67 -8.06
C GLY A 451 -8.68 27.20 -8.05
N GLU A 452 -8.08 26.47 -8.96
CA GLU A 452 -8.17 25.03 -9.07
C GLU A 452 -6.77 24.43 -8.93
N GLY A 453 -6.66 23.26 -8.29
CA GLY A 453 -5.38 22.59 -8.10
C GLY A 453 -5.50 21.09 -8.04
N GLU A 454 -4.45 20.41 -8.52
CA GLU A 454 -4.31 18.96 -8.52
C GLU A 454 -3.09 18.57 -7.68
N GLY A 455 -3.29 17.74 -6.68
CA GLY A 455 -2.26 17.13 -5.85
C GLY A 455 -1.96 15.71 -6.30
N LEU A 456 -0.93 15.55 -7.12
CA LEU A 456 -0.40 14.27 -7.57
C LEU A 456 0.67 13.81 -6.59
N TRP A 457 0.37 12.75 -5.85
CA TRP A 457 1.26 12.19 -4.83
C TRP A 457 1.20 10.67 -4.84
N GLU A 458 1.96 10.03 -3.97
CA GLU A 458 1.92 8.59 -3.76
C GLU A 458 1.70 8.29 -2.29
N ALA A 459 0.80 7.36 -2.00
CA ALA A 459 0.78 6.66 -0.72
C ALA A 459 1.62 5.38 -0.81
N PRO A 460 1.95 4.70 0.29
CA PRO A 460 2.65 3.41 0.25
C PRO A 460 2.04 2.41 -0.74
N ARG A 461 0.73 2.47 -0.93
CA ARG A 461 -0.05 1.57 -1.81
C ARG A 461 -0.17 2.04 -3.25
N GLY A 462 0.31 3.24 -3.59
CA GLY A 462 0.38 3.70 -4.98
C GLY A 462 -0.13 5.11 -5.23
N ALA A 463 -0.51 5.37 -6.47
CA ALA A 463 -0.90 6.65 -7.03
C ALA A 463 -2.12 7.26 -6.33
N LEU A 464 -1.92 8.38 -5.65
CA LEU A 464 -2.91 9.15 -4.92
C LEU A 464 -3.13 10.50 -5.59
N TYR A 465 -4.38 10.78 -5.92
CA TYR A 465 -4.80 12.01 -6.55
C TYR A 465 -5.83 12.73 -5.69
N HIS A 466 -5.60 14.00 -5.42
CA HIS A 466 -6.57 14.92 -4.88
C HIS A 466 -6.71 16.11 -5.83
N ALA A 467 -7.93 16.56 -6.08
CA ALA A 467 -8.18 17.78 -6.83
C ALA A 467 -9.23 18.62 -6.13
N GLU A 468 -9.04 19.93 -6.15
CA GLU A 468 -9.99 20.85 -5.53
C GLU A 468 -10.19 22.11 -6.36
N LYS A 469 -11.43 22.61 -6.29
CA LYS A 469 -11.81 23.92 -6.75
C LYS A 469 -12.17 24.79 -5.56
N VAL A 470 -11.48 25.91 -5.43
CA VAL A 470 -11.61 26.84 -4.31
C VAL A 470 -12.16 28.18 -4.81
N GLU A 471 -13.19 28.69 -4.16
CA GLU A 471 -13.72 30.03 -4.40
C GLU A 471 -13.84 30.77 -3.06
N ASN A 472 -13.23 31.94 -2.98
CA ASN A 472 -13.21 32.79 -1.77
C ASN A 472 -12.77 32.01 -0.49
N GLY A 473 -11.73 31.19 -0.61
CA GLY A 473 -11.20 30.38 0.48
C GLY A 473 -12.08 29.20 0.91
N ARG A 474 -13.06 28.80 0.10
CA ARG A 474 -13.94 27.66 0.36
C ARG A 474 -13.95 26.68 -0.80
N ILE A 475 -13.89 25.39 -0.49
CA ILE A 475 -13.95 24.30 -1.45
C ILE A 475 -15.35 24.19 -2.03
N GLN A 476 -15.47 24.32 -3.34
CA GLN A 476 -16.72 24.14 -4.10
C GLN A 476 -16.82 22.72 -4.67
N GLY A 477 -15.72 22.15 -5.11
CA GLY A 477 -15.63 20.77 -5.59
C GLY A 477 -14.36 20.10 -5.09
N TYR A 478 -14.43 18.79 -4.86
CA TYR A 478 -13.30 17.97 -4.41
C TYR A 478 -13.40 16.59 -5.02
N GLN A 479 -12.27 16.04 -5.46
CA GLN A 479 -12.21 14.69 -6.00
C GLN A 479 -10.98 13.94 -5.49
N ILE A 480 -11.14 12.64 -5.24
CA ILE A 480 -10.09 11.78 -4.70
C ILE A 480 -10.05 10.49 -5.50
N ILE A 481 -8.87 10.15 -6.05
CA ILE A 481 -8.60 8.82 -6.58
C ILE A 481 -7.45 8.21 -5.77
N ILE A 482 -7.75 7.13 -5.07
CA ILE A 482 -6.86 6.53 -4.08
C ILE A 482 -6.13 5.33 -4.69
N PRO A 483 -4.94 4.95 -4.20
CA PRO A 483 -4.18 3.82 -4.73
C PRO A 483 -4.99 2.53 -4.88
N SER A 484 -5.76 2.19 -3.85
CA SER A 484 -6.59 0.98 -3.88
C SER A 484 -7.81 1.11 -4.79
N THR A 485 -8.22 2.32 -5.17
CA THR A 485 -9.25 2.49 -6.21
C THR A 485 -8.75 2.00 -7.57
N TRP A 486 -7.47 2.23 -7.89
CA TRP A 486 -6.85 1.65 -9.08
C TRP A 486 -6.77 0.12 -8.99
N ASN A 487 -6.20 -0.39 -7.91
CA ASN A 487 -5.85 -1.81 -7.77
C ASN A 487 -7.03 -2.74 -7.55
N LEU A 488 -8.08 -2.27 -6.85
CA LEU A 488 -9.29 -3.02 -6.50
C LEU A 488 -10.47 -2.66 -7.39
N ALA A 489 -10.21 -1.97 -8.49
CA ALA A 489 -11.23 -1.61 -9.46
C ALA A 489 -12.00 -2.84 -9.95
N PRO A 490 -13.33 -2.77 -10.08
CA PRO A 490 -14.10 -3.77 -10.80
C PRO A 490 -13.76 -3.75 -12.30
N HIS A 491 -14.36 -4.62 -13.08
CA HIS A 491 -14.27 -4.58 -14.54
C HIS A 491 -14.56 -3.18 -15.10
N ASN A 492 -13.88 -2.82 -16.17
CA ASN A 492 -14.22 -1.59 -16.88
C ASN A 492 -15.41 -1.77 -17.82
N GLU A 493 -15.89 -0.69 -18.45
CA GLU A 493 -17.02 -0.68 -19.39
C GLU A 493 -16.83 -1.57 -20.63
N LYS A 494 -15.60 -2.03 -20.88
CA LYS A 494 -15.26 -2.93 -22.00
C LYS A 494 -15.15 -4.39 -21.57
N GLY A 495 -15.38 -4.68 -20.28
CA GLY A 495 -15.22 -6.01 -19.70
C GLY A 495 -13.76 -6.40 -19.44
N GLU A 496 -12.81 -5.44 -19.42
CA GLU A 496 -11.45 -5.71 -18.99
C GLU A 496 -11.39 -5.75 -17.46
N TYR A 497 -10.72 -6.74 -16.91
CA TYR A 497 -10.55 -6.90 -15.47
C TYR A 497 -9.77 -5.74 -14.84
N GLY A 498 -10.15 -5.35 -13.63
CA GLY A 498 -9.31 -4.53 -12.77
C GLY A 498 -7.99 -5.23 -12.41
N PRO A 499 -6.97 -4.51 -11.94
CA PRO A 499 -5.63 -5.10 -11.74
C PRO A 499 -5.61 -6.33 -10.82
N LEU A 500 -6.33 -6.31 -9.70
CA LEU A 500 -6.38 -7.45 -8.79
C LEU A 500 -7.24 -8.58 -9.36
N GLU A 501 -8.36 -8.29 -9.99
CA GLU A 501 -9.18 -9.30 -10.66
C GLU A 501 -8.35 -10.03 -11.73
N GLN A 502 -7.63 -9.28 -12.58
CA GLN A 502 -6.72 -9.85 -13.57
C GLN A 502 -5.62 -10.70 -12.94
N ALA A 503 -5.06 -10.26 -11.81
CA ALA A 503 -4.00 -10.99 -11.11
C ALA A 503 -4.48 -12.32 -10.50
N LEU A 504 -5.76 -12.43 -10.20
CA LEU A 504 -6.36 -13.67 -9.70
C LEU A 504 -6.55 -14.71 -10.80
N ILE A 505 -6.75 -14.30 -12.05
CA ILE A 505 -6.96 -15.24 -13.16
C ILE A 505 -5.75 -16.16 -13.33
N GLY A 506 -6.02 -17.47 -13.39
CA GLY A 506 -5.00 -18.51 -13.54
C GLY A 506 -4.26 -18.90 -12.26
N VAL A 507 -4.55 -18.27 -11.12
CA VAL A 507 -3.95 -18.65 -9.83
C VAL A 507 -4.38 -20.07 -9.46
N PRO A 508 -3.42 -20.96 -9.09
CA PRO A 508 -3.76 -22.30 -8.60
C PRO A 508 -4.46 -22.22 -7.25
N VAL A 509 -5.64 -22.81 -7.14
CA VAL A 509 -6.48 -22.71 -5.94
C VAL A 509 -6.14 -23.78 -4.92
N GLY A 510 -5.81 -25.00 -5.36
CA GLY A 510 -5.67 -26.16 -4.47
C GLY A 510 -7.03 -26.54 -3.85
N ASP A 511 -7.13 -26.51 -2.52
CA ASP A 511 -8.42 -26.67 -1.84
C ASP A 511 -9.29 -25.42 -2.02
N ILE A 512 -10.45 -25.60 -2.65
CA ILE A 512 -11.39 -24.51 -2.93
C ILE A 512 -11.94 -23.83 -1.66
N LYS A 513 -11.94 -24.55 -0.54
CA LYS A 513 -12.35 -24.00 0.76
C LYS A 513 -11.23 -23.24 1.46
N LYS A 514 -9.99 -23.37 0.96
CA LYS A 514 -8.78 -22.79 1.52
C LYS A 514 -7.88 -22.23 0.41
N PRO A 515 -8.35 -21.25 -0.39
CA PRO A 515 -7.65 -20.77 -1.58
C PRO A 515 -6.46 -19.87 -1.22
N ILE A 516 -5.42 -20.42 -0.60
CA ILE A 516 -4.32 -19.67 -0.01
C ILE A 516 -3.50 -18.91 -1.04
N ASN A 517 -3.31 -19.44 -2.26
CA ASN A 517 -2.57 -18.74 -3.28
C ASN A 517 -3.32 -17.51 -3.80
N ALA A 518 -4.67 -17.58 -3.83
CA ALA A 518 -5.49 -16.40 -4.10
C ALA A 518 -5.33 -15.35 -2.99
N LEU A 519 -5.33 -15.77 -1.71
CA LEU A 519 -5.10 -14.87 -0.58
C LEU A 519 -3.70 -14.21 -0.65
N ARG A 520 -2.64 -14.98 -0.94
CA ARG A 520 -1.28 -14.46 -1.16
C ARG A 520 -1.25 -13.43 -2.30
N THR A 521 -1.98 -13.69 -3.39
CA THR A 521 -2.09 -12.77 -4.52
C THR A 521 -2.76 -11.46 -4.08
N VAL A 522 -3.89 -11.54 -3.38
CA VAL A 522 -4.57 -10.36 -2.82
C VAL A 522 -3.63 -9.55 -1.93
N HIS A 523 -2.96 -10.20 -0.96
CA HIS A 523 -2.04 -9.51 -0.04
C HIS A 523 -0.84 -8.89 -0.74
N SER A 524 -0.40 -9.41 -1.90
CA SER A 524 0.71 -8.82 -2.66
C SER A 524 0.42 -7.39 -3.16
N PHE A 525 -0.87 -7.03 -3.32
CA PHE A 525 -1.31 -5.68 -3.67
C PHE A 525 -1.43 -4.74 -2.46
N ASP A 526 -1.33 -5.26 -1.22
CA ASP A 526 -1.51 -4.48 0.01
C ASP A 526 -2.84 -3.70 0.01
N PRO A 527 -4.01 -4.35 -0.01
CA PRO A 527 -5.30 -3.66 -0.10
C PRO A 527 -5.58 -2.74 1.09
N CYS A 528 -6.13 -1.56 0.79
CA CYS A 528 -6.62 -0.60 1.77
C CYS A 528 -8.02 -0.14 1.36
N THR A 529 -9.05 -0.80 1.84
CA THR A 529 -10.43 -0.55 1.38
C THR A 529 -11.10 0.61 2.10
N ALA A 530 -10.76 0.93 3.35
CA ALA A 530 -11.23 2.17 3.97
C ALA A 530 -10.73 3.41 3.21
N CYS A 531 -9.61 3.30 2.50
CA CYS A 531 -9.20 4.28 1.52
C CYS A 531 -10.12 4.28 0.29
N ALA A 532 -10.49 3.10 -0.21
CA ALA A 532 -11.18 2.96 -1.49
C ALA A 532 -12.71 3.08 -1.38
N VAL A 533 -13.30 2.86 -0.19
CA VAL A 533 -14.74 2.64 -0.05
C VAL A 533 -15.29 2.94 1.34
N HIS A 534 -16.55 3.37 1.43
CA HIS A 534 -17.13 3.81 2.71
C HIS A 534 -18.66 3.78 2.80
N VAL A 535 -19.37 2.94 3.57
CA VAL A 535 -20.75 3.16 4.07
C VAL A 535 -21.13 2.46 5.34
N THR A 536 -22.05 3.12 6.05
CA THR A 536 -23.07 2.52 6.91
C THR A 536 -24.44 2.86 6.31
N GLU A 537 -25.34 1.89 6.14
CA GLU A 537 -26.71 2.17 5.74
C GLU A 537 -27.59 2.46 6.96
N PRO A 538 -28.19 3.66 7.08
CA PRO A 538 -29.10 3.98 8.20
C PRO A 538 -30.55 3.54 7.97
N ALA A 539 -30.94 3.06 6.77
CA ALA A 539 -32.34 3.08 6.38
C ALA A 539 -33.14 1.79 6.56
N THR A 540 -32.53 0.61 6.63
CA THR A 540 -33.30 -0.64 6.60
C THR A 540 -33.20 -1.55 7.84
N GLY A 541 -32.23 -1.36 8.73
CA GLY A 541 -32.11 -2.15 9.96
C GLY A 541 -31.94 -3.66 9.75
N LYS A 542 -31.69 -4.12 8.53
CA LYS A 542 -31.39 -5.52 8.24
C LYS A 542 -29.93 -5.79 8.48
N HIS A 543 -29.63 -6.52 9.54
CA HIS A 543 -28.34 -7.15 9.77
C HIS A 543 -28.27 -8.42 8.92
N PHE A 544 -27.30 -8.49 8.02
CA PHE A 544 -26.79 -9.76 7.54
C PHE A 544 -25.56 -10.11 8.37
N GLU A 545 -25.73 -11.01 9.33
CA GLU A 545 -24.60 -11.61 10.04
C GLU A 545 -23.91 -12.59 9.10
N THR A 546 -22.84 -12.17 8.44
CA THR A 546 -21.82 -13.08 7.99
C THR A 546 -20.82 -13.23 9.11
N VAL A 547 -21.02 -14.22 9.95
CA VAL A 547 -20.10 -14.53 11.06
C VAL A 547 -18.87 -15.20 10.48
N THR A 548 -17.84 -14.41 10.16
CA THR A 548 -16.49 -14.95 10.07
C THR A 548 -15.98 -15.15 11.48
N SER A 549 -16.32 -16.28 12.08
CA SER A 549 -15.71 -16.70 13.33
C SER A 549 -14.31 -17.24 13.03
N PRO A 550 -13.24 -16.68 13.60
CA PRO A 550 -11.92 -17.31 13.54
C PRO A 550 -11.88 -18.68 14.21
N TRP A 551 -12.97 -19.09 14.84
CA TRP A 551 -13.14 -20.31 15.64
C TRP A 551 -13.97 -21.41 14.95
N GLY A 552 -14.25 -21.27 13.65
CA GLY A 552 -15.06 -22.22 12.90
C GLY A 552 -16.56 -22.11 13.24
N VAL A 553 -17.36 -21.95 12.21
CA VAL A 553 -18.82 -22.05 12.32
C VAL A 553 -19.16 -23.51 12.61
N LYS A 554 -19.98 -23.75 13.65
CA LYS A 554 -20.70 -25.01 13.82
C LYS A 554 -21.78 -25.14 12.78
#